data_f51b0d864e923f606be022d5faca2e11
#
_entry.id   f51b0d864e923f606be022d5faca2e11
#
_cell.length_a   1.000
_cell.length_b   1.000
_cell.length_c   1.000
_cell.angle_alpha   90.00
_cell.angle_beta   90.00
_cell.angle_gamma   90.00
#
_symmetry.space_group_name_H-M   'P 1'
#
loop_
_entity.id
_entity.type
_entity.pdbx_description
1 polymer ?
#
loop_
_entity_poly.entity_id
_entity_poly.type
_entity_poly.pdbx_seq_one_letter_code
_entity_poly.pdbx_strand_id
1 'polypeptide(L)'
;GNENPDAGTIVTGQTVAYGYYTQKGIKFDERKTVLETIKDIAEVIHYGKDKTYSADQLLAHFMFPYSMHRQPVSLLSGGEKRRLYLLTVLVSNPNFLILDEPTNDLDLLTLQKLEDFLHTYKGCLLVVSHDRFFLDETVDQLFVFEGDGKVKGFIGNYSQYHDYLEEKNKEMKRDIAAQKQEVRNERPTSERKEKRSYKEQKEYE
;
A
#
# COMPACT_ATOMS: atom_id res chain seq x y z
N GLY A 1 -2.30 13.07 -13.80
CA GLY A 1 -1.21 13.13 -12.86
C GLY A 1 -0.37 14.36 -13.01
N ASN A 2 0.59 14.51 -12.12
CA ASN A 2 1.49 15.68 -12.12
C ASN A 2 2.66 15.52 -13.10
N GLU A 3 2.83 14.34 -13.67
CA GLU A 3 3.91 14.01 -14.59
C GLU A 3 3.34 13.43 -15.90
N ASN A 4 4.01 13.74 -17.00
CA ASN A 4 3.67 13.19 -18.29
C ASN A 4 4.36 11.82 -18.45
N PRO A 5 3.75 10.87 -19.18
CA PRO A 5 4.41 9.61 -19.50
C PRO A 5 5.62 9.85 -20.40
N ASP A 6 6.74 9.15 -20.17
CA ASP A 6 7.93 9.22 -21.01
C ASP A 6 7.65 8.71 -22.43
N ALA A 7 6.74 7.75 -22.55
CA ALA A 7 6.28 7.20 -23.81
C ALA A 7 4.85 6.67 -23.70
N GLY A 8 4.16 6.58 -24.84
CA GLY A 8 2.78 6.08 -24.90
C GLY A 8 1.74 7.16 -24.65
N THR A 9 0.47 6.73 -24.56
CA THR A 9 -0.68 7.63 -24.40
C THR A 9 -1.57 7.12 -23.27
N ILE A 10 -1.99 8.03 -22.37
CA ILE A 10 -2.96 7.73 -21.33
C ILE A 10 -4.32 8.28 -21.78
N VAL A 11 -5.29 7.39 -21.92
CA VAL A 11 -6.67 7.75 -22.27
C VAL A 11 -7.56 7.47 -21.06
N THR A 12 -8.20 8.53 -20.56
CA THR A 12 -9.17 8.42 -19.47
C THR A 12 -10.57 8.32 -20.06
N GLY A 13 -11.34 7.32 -19.63
CA GLY A 13 -12.75 7.18 -20.02
C GLY A 13 -13.60 8.34 -19.50
N GLN A 14 -14.65 8.73 -20.24
CA GLN A 14 -15.50 9.88 -19.91
C GLN A 14 -16.27 9.71 -18.57
N THR A 15 -16.50 8.49 -18.14
CA THR A 15 -17.23 8.16 -16.90
C THR A 15 -16.33 7.99 -15.69
N VAL A 16 -15.00 8.12 -15.84
CA VAL A 16 -14.07 7.94 -14.73
C VAL A 16 -14.07 9.18 -13.83
N ALA A 17 -14.50 8.97 -12.59
CA ALA A 17 -14.43 9.94 -11.51
C ALA A 17 -13.32 9.53 -10.54
N TYR A 18 -12.26 10.30 -10.50
CA TYR A 18 -11.12 10.03 -9.63
C TYR A 18 -11.34 10.59 -8.23
N GLY A 19 -11.08 9.77 -7.21
CA GLY A 19 -10.80 10.22 -5.85
C GLY A 19 -9.32 10.01 -5.56
N TYR A 20 -8.65 11.02 -5.07
CA TYR A 20 -7.22 10.94 -4.80
C TYR A 20 -6.89 11.45 -3.41
N TYR A 21 -6.48 10.55 -2.53
CA TYR A 21 -5.96 10.87 -1.21
C TYR A 21 -4.45 10.81 -1.22
N THR A 22 -3.78 11.92 -0.90
CA THR A 22 -2.32 12.05 -0.94
C THR A 22 -1.76 12.56 0.37
N GLN A 23 -0.47 12.29 0.62
CA GLN A 23 0.24 12.85 1.77
C GLN A 23 0.29 14.38 1.79
N LYS A 24 0.24 15.04 0.61
CA LYS A 24 0.25 16.51 0.54
C LYS A 24 -1.02 17.13 1.13
N GLY A 25 -2.09 16.34 1.25
CA GLY A 25 -3.38 16.81 1.74
C GLY A 25 -4.04 17.82 0.81
N ILE A 26 -5.08 18.46 1.31
CA ILE A 26 -5.82 19.53 0.62
C ILE A 26 -5.74 20.83 1.45
N LYS A 27 -5.79 21.97 0.79
CA LYS A 27 -6.00 23.25 1.45
C LYS A 27 -7.49 23.46 1.62
N PHE A 28 -7.95 23.48 2.83
CA PHE A 28 -9.33 23.81 3.18
C PHE A 28 -9.55 25.33 3.18
N ASP A 29 -10.79 25.76 2.92
CA ASP A 29 -11.21 27.09 3.35
C ASP A 29 -11.40 27.06 4.87
N GLU A 30 -10.46 27.62 5.58
CA GLU A 30 -10.42 27.59 7.04
C GLU A 30 -11.57 28.33 7.72
N ARG A 31 -12.33 29.14 6.97
CA ARG A 31 -13.52 29.86 7.48
C ARG A 31 -14.76 28.99 7.50
N LYS A 32 -14.82 27.95 6.66
CA LYS A 32 -15.93 27.01 6.62
C LYS A 32 -15.94 26.14 7.86
N THR A 33 -17.11 25.72 8.25
CA THR A 33 -17.27 24.70 9.29
C THR A 33 -16.98 23.32 8.71
N VAL A 34 -16.71 22.37 9.62
CA VAL A 34 -16.50 20.96 9.26
C VAL A 34 -17.70 20.42 8.46
N LEU A 35 -18.92 20.73 8.90
CA LEU A 35 -20.15 20.29 8.23
C LEU A 35 -20.32 20.92 6.85
N GLU A 36 -20.11 22.23 6.73
CA GLU A 36 -20.21 22.92 5.44
C GLU A 36 -19.22 22.34 4.42
N THR A 37 -18.01 22.01 4.84
CA THR A 37 -16.98 21.39 3.98
C THR A 37 -17.47 20.09 3.35
N ILE A 38 -18.25 19.29 4.06
CA ILE A 38 -18.81 18.05 3.52
C ILE A 38 -20.08 18.32 2.70
N LYS A 39 -20.96 19.20 3.19
CA LYS A 39 -22.22 19.54 2.50
C LYS A 39 -22.02 20.18 1.13
N ASP A 40 -20.94 20.95 0.96
CA ASP A 40 -20.59 21.54 -0.35
C ASP A 40 -20.28 20.48 -1.41
N ILE A 41 -19.90 19.27 -1.01
CA ILE A 41 -19.62 18.16 -1.92
C ILE A 41 -20.88 17.34 -2.17
N ALA A 42 -21.58 16.94 -1.11
CA ALA A 42 -22.82 16.17 -1.20
C ALA A 42 -23.67 16.32 0.06
N GLU A 43 -24.99 16.46 -0.10
CA GLU A 43 -25.96 16.43 1.02
C GLU A 43 -26.32 15.01 1.43
N VAL A 44 -26.38 14.09 0.47
CA VAL A 44 -26.69 12.68 0.64
C VAL A 44 -25.54 11.86 0.13
N ILE A 45 -25.00 10.98 0.97
CA ILE A 45 -23.79 10.23 0.71
C ILE A 45 -24.13 8.74 0.68
N HIS A 46 -23.83 8.10 -0.44
CA HIS A 46 -23.97 6.65 -0.57
C HIS A 46 -22.77 5.94 0.07
N TYR A 47 -23.04 5.05 1.02
CA TYR A 47 -22.03 4.29 1.74
C TYR A 47 -22.30 2.79 1.59
N GLY A 48 -21.51 2.14 0.76
CA GLY A 48 -21.71 0.73 0.44
C GLY A 48 -22.96 0.46 -0.42
N LYS A 49 -23.56 -0.72 -0.24
CA LYS A 49 -24.65 -1.18 -1.13
C LYS A 49 -26.00 -0.53 -0.84
N ASP A 50 -26.33 -0.32 0.44
CA ASP A 50 -27.70 -0.02 0.85
C ASP A 50 -27.82 1.06 1.92
N LYS A 51 -26.70 1.70 2.27
CA LYS A 51 -26.69 2.75 3.30
C LYS A 51 -26.50 4.12 2.69
N THR A 52 -27.31 5.03 3.12
CA THR A 52 -27.15 6.46 2.84
C THR A 52 -26.95 7.20 4.16
N TYR A 53 -26.01 8.09 4.17
CA TYR A 53 -25.76 8.98 5.30
C TYR A 53 -26.04 10.43 4.92
N SER A 54 -26.57 11.21 5.84
CA SER A 54 -26.42 12.66 5.77
C SER A 54 -24.98 13.06 6.10
N ALA A 55 -24.58 14.27 5.75
CA ALA A 55 -23.25 14.78 6.08
C ALA A 55 -22.95 14.70 7.59
N ASP A 56 -23.94 15.03 8.44
CA ASP A 56 -23.82 14.92 9.90
C ASP A 56 -23.59 13.47 10.37
N GLN A 57 -24.34 12.52 9.80
CA GLN A 57 -24.21 11.11 10.14
C GLN A 57 -22.85 10.53 9.70
N LEU A 58 -22.38 10.90 8.53
CA LEU A 58 -21.08 10.45 8.04
C LEU A 58 -19.94 11.03 8.89
N LEU A 59 -19.99 12.30 9.21
CA LEU A 59 -19.03 12.94 10.13
C LEU A 59 -18.98 12.23 11.47
N ALA A 60 -20.15 11.94 12.06
CA ALA A 60 -20.21 11.20 13.33
C ALA A 60 -19.65 9.77 13.18
N HIS A 61 -19.92 9.09 12.06
CA HIS A 61 -19.38 7.76 11.76
C HIS A 61 -17.85 7.75 11.68
N PHE A 62 -17.25 8.82 11.15
CA PHE A 62 -15.81 9.03 11.08
C PHE A 62 -15.25 9.85 12.25
N MET A 63 -15.79 9.68 13.43
CA MET A 63 -15.25 10.19 14.69
C MET A 63 -15.21 11.73 14.81
N PHE A 64 -16.10 12.44 14.11
CA PHE A 64 -16.39 13.85 14.36
C PHE A 64 -17.67 13.95 15.19
N PRO A 65 -17.59 14.19 16.49
CA PRO A 65 -18.79 14.36 17.32
C PRO A 65 -19.59 15.58 16.89
N TYR A 66 -20.90 15.58 17.12
CA TYR A 66 -21.79 16.67 16.68
C TYR A 66 -21.37 18.06 17.18
N SER A 67 -20.69 18.12 18.32
CA SER A 67 -20.14 19.37 18.87
C SER A 67 -19.08 20.01 17.97
N MET A 68 -18.38 19.21 17.15
CA MET A 68 -17.35 19.69 16.23
C MET A 68 -17.91 20.11 14.87
N HIS A 69 -19.11 19.68 14.49
CA HIS A 69 -19.64 19.90 13.14
C HIS A 69 -19.75 21.38 12.77
N ARG A 70 -20.04 22.25 13.75
CA ARG A 70 -20.16 23.70 13.57
C ARG A 70 -18.88 24.48 13.85
N GLN A 71 -17.79 23.78 14.19
CA GLN A 71 -16.50 24.43 14.39
C GLN A 71 -15.85 24.77 13.05
N PRO A 72 -15.16 25.91 12.94
CA PRO A 72 -14.33 26.21 11.78
C PRO A 72 -13.23 25.18 11.59
N VAL A 73 -12.92 24.86 10.34
CA VAL A 73 -11.83 23.92 10.00
C VAL A 73 -10.46 24.39 10.51
N SER A 74 -10.28 25.70 10.68
CA SER A 74 -9.07 26.28 11.29
C SER A 74 -8.74 25.74 12.68
N LEU A 75 -9.78 25.38 13.47
CA LEU A 75 -9.62 24.86 14.84
C LEU A 75 -9.30 23.38 14.92
N LEU A 76 -9.33 22.66 13.80
CA LEU A 76 -9.02 21.24 13.78
C LEU A 76 -7.51 20.99 13.93
N SER A 77 -7.17 19.96 14.68
CA SER A 77 -5.82 19.40 14.72
C SER A 77 -5.38 18.86 13.37
N GLY A 78 -4.08 18.61 13.18
CA GLY A 78 -3.54 18.05 11.95
C GLY A 78 -4.19 16.70 11.59
N GLY A 79 -4.34 15.80 12.55
CA GLY A 79 -4.99 14.49 12.36
C GLY A 79 -6.46 14.61 11.98
N GLU A 80 -7.22 15.54 12.63
CA GLU A 80 -8.60 15.81 12.26
C GLU A 80 -8.72 16.41 10.87
N LYS A 81 -7.82 17.30 10.45
CA LYS A 81 -7.76 17.82 9.09
C LYS A 81 -7.49 16.69 8.07
N ARG A 82 -6.63 15.75 8.39
CA ARG A 82 -6.34 14.57 7.55
C ARG A 82 -7.58 13.67 7.42
N ARG A 83 -8.26 13.42 8.52
CA ARG A 83 -9.51 12.65 8.55
C ARG A 83 -10.62 13.36 7.74
N LEU A 84 -10.75 14.66 7.91
CA LEU A 84 -11.70 15.45 7.10
C LEU A 84 -11.36 15.39 5.62
N TYR A 85 -10.07 15.45 5.26
CA TYR A 85 -9.61 15.32 3.88
C TYR A 85 -10.01 13.96 3.29
N LEU A 86 -9.76 12.86 4.04
CA LEU A 86 -10.21 11.55 3.60
C LEU A 86 -11.72 11.56 3.31
N LEU A 87 -12.52 12.11 4.21
CA LEU A 87 -13.97 12.20 4.03
C LEU A 87 -14.35 12.97 2.76
N THR A 88 -13.69 14.09 2.46
CA THR A 88 -13.99 14.85 1.23
C THR A 88 -13.74 14.03 -0.03
N VAL A 89 -12.69 13.17 -0.01
CA VAL A 89 -12.40 12.26 -1.12
C VAL A 89 -13.47 11.17 -1.25
N LEU A 90 -13.90 10.55 -0.14
CA LEU A 90 -14.91 9.49 -0.18
C LEU A 90 -16.30 10.01 -0.56
N VAL A 91 -16.67 11.21 -0.06
CA VAL A 91 -17.96 11.85 -0.31
C VAL A 91 -18.12 12.25 -1.78
N SER A 92 -17.03 12.55 -2.48
CA SER A 92 -17.09 12.86 -3.92
C SER A 92 -17.54 11.65 -4.78
N ASN A 93 -17.78 10.51 -4.15
CA ASN A 93 -18.27 9.28 -4.78
C ASN A 93 -17.45 8.86 -6.02
N PRO A 94 -16.13 8.74 -5.90
CA PRO A 94 -15.28 8.33 -7.00
C PRO A 94 -15.60 6.89 -7.43
N ASN A 95 -15.40 6.56 -8.70
CA ASN A 95 -15.39 5.18 -9.17
C ASN A 95 -13.97 4.64 -9.44
N PHE A 96 -12.96 5.50 -9.28
CA PHE A 96 -11.56 5.16 -9.27
C PHE A 96 -10.89 5.88 -8.09
N LEU A 97 -10.60 5.13 -7.02
CA LEU A 97 -10.03 5.66 -5.78
C LEU A 97 -8.55 5.34 -5.70
N ILE A 98 -7.74 6.36 -5.48
CA ILE A 98 -6.29 6.24 -5.26
C ILE A 98 -5.99 6.68 -3.84
N LEU A 99 -5.37 5.78 -3.07
CA LEU A 99 -4.93 6.03 -1.69
C LEU A 99 -3.41 5.93 -1.63
N ASP A 100 -2.76 7.06 -1.35
CA ASP A 100 -1.31 7.16 -1.25
C ASP A 100 -0.91 7.29 0.22
N GLU A 101 -0.39 6.20 0.80
CA GLU A 101 0.03 6.04 2.20
C GLU A 101 -1.03 6.49 3.23
N PRO A 102 -2.28 5.97 3.14
CA PRO A 102 -3.36 6.41 4.03
C PRO A 102 -3.11 6.06 5.50
N THR A 103 -2.30 5.04 5.76
CA THR A 103 -2.02 4.53 7.12
C THR A 103 -1.12 5.45 7.93
N ASN A 104 -0.31 6.31 7.29
CA ASN A 104 0.65 7.16 7.99
C ASN A 104 0.00 8.29 8.80
N ASP A 105 -1.15 8.76 8.38
CA ASP A 105 -1.75 10.01 8.87
C ASP A 105 -3.10 9.80 9.60
N LEU A 106 -3.59 8.57 9.66
CA LEU A 106 -4.88 8.24 10.24
C LEU A 106 -4.70 7.44 11.54
N ASP A 107 -5.56 7.71 12.52
CA ASP A 107 -5.63 6.89 13.73
C ASP A 107 -6.29 5.53 13.44
N LEU A 108 -6.04 4.55 14.30
CA LEU A 108 -6.51 3.17 14.13
C LEU A 108 -8.03 3.06 13.92
N LEU A 109 -8.81 3.85 14.63
CA LEU A 109 -10.27 3.82 14.50
C LEU A 109 -10.72 4.37 13.14
N THR A 110 -10.06 5.41 12.66
CA THR A 110 -10.33 5.96 11.31
C THR A 110 -9.92 4.97 10.22
N LEU A 111 -8.80 4.25 10.40
CA LEU A 111 -8.37 3.19 9.49
C LEU A 111 -9.40 2.06 9.41
N GLN A 112 -9.90 1.58 10.54
CA GLN A 112 -10.96 0.57 10.56
C GLN A 112 -12.21 1.04 9.80
N LYS A 113 -12.60 2.32 9.92
CA LYS A 113 -13.74 2.87 9.17
C LYS A 113 -13.45 2.96 7.67
N LEU A 114 -12.21 3.25 7.30
CA LEU A 114 -11.78 3.22 5.91
C LEU A 114 -11.82 1.79 5.35
N GLU A 115 -11.30 0.80 6.06
CA GLU A 115 -11.38 -0.62 5.70
C GLU A 115 -12.83 -1.08 5.51
N ASP A 116 -13.71 -0.79 6.46
CA ASP A 116 -15.15 -1.08 6.37
C ASP A 116 -15.78 -0.46 5.08
N PHE A 117 -15.37 0.76 4.74
CA PHE A 117 -15.80 1.40 3.50
C PHE A 117 -15.27 0.67 2.26
N LEU A 118 -13.96 0.36 2.24
CA LEU A 118 -13.29 -0.28 1.11
C LEU A 118 -13.84 -1.68 0.82
N HIS A 119 -14.20 -2.47 1.83
CA HIS A 119 -14.86 -3.78 1.65
C HIS A 119 -16.19 -3.70 0.90
N THR A 120 -16.86 -2.56 0.97
CA THR A 120 -18.14 -2.36 0.27
C THR A 120 -18.00 -1.52 -1.00
N TYR A 121 -16.82 -0.99 -1.26
CA TYR A 121 -16.53 -0.15 -2.41
C TYR A 121 -16.57 -0.97 -3.71
N LYS A 122 -17.28 -0.46 -4.71
CA LYS A 122 -17.47 -1.16 -5.99
C LYS A 122 -16.62 -0.62 -7.13
N GLY A 123 -15.91 0.45 -6.88
CA GLY A 123 -15.03 1.08 -7.87
C GLY A 123 -13.67 0.38 -7.97
N CYS A 124 -12.83 0.89 -8.83
CA CYS A 124 -11.43 0.49 -8.88
C CYS A 124 -10.66 1.15 -7.74
N LEU A 125 -9.91 0.36 -6.98
CA LEU A 125 -9.08 0.81 -5.88
C LEU A 125 -7.60 0.62 -6.24
N LEU A 126 -6.81 1.68 -6.12
CA LEU A 126 -5.36 1.64 -6.20
C LEU A 126 -4.78 2.15 -4.88
N VAL A 127 -4.02 1.31 -4.20
CA VAL A 127 -3.40 1.62 -2.90
C VAL A 127 -1.89 1.60 -3.03
N VAL A 128 -1.25 2.63 -2.49
CA VAL A 128 0.17 2.64 -2.19
C VAL A 128 0.31 2.64 -0.68
N SER A 129 0.87 1.61 -0.09
CA SER A 129 1.09 1.50 1.36
C SER A 129 2.26 0.58 1.66
N HIS A 130 2.92 0.83 2.79
CA HIS A 130 3.89 -0.08 3.38
C HIS A 130 3.30 -0.86 4.58
N ASP A 131 2.05 -0.62 4.93
CA ASP A 131 1.33 -1.38 5.95
C ASP A 131 0.77 -2.69 5.35
N ARG A 132 1.36 -3.80 5.80
CA ARG A 132 1.04 -5.14 5.31
C ARG A 132 -0.36 -5.57 5.66
N PHE A 133 -0.81 -5.24 6.87
CA PHE A 133 -2.15 -5.61 7.34
C PHE A 133 -3.21 -4.88 6.52
N PHE A 134 -3.03 -3.59 6.29
CA PHE A 134 -3.93 -2.82 5.45
C PHE A 134 -3.99 -3.35 4.01
N LEU A 135 -2.84 -3.73 3.43
CA LEU A 135 -2.81 -4.33 2.09
C LEU A 135 -3.49 -5.70 2.06
N ASP A 136 -3.27 -6.55 3.06
CA ASP A 136 -3.89 -7.88 3.11
C ASP A 136 -5.42 -7.82 3.20
N GLU A 137 -5.96 -6.80 3.87
CA GLU A 137 -7.40 -6.61 4.02
C GLU A 137 -8.07 -5.91 2.81
N THR A 138 -7.30 -5.18 2.00
CA THR A 138 -7.90 -4.26 1.02
C THR A 138 -7.62 -4.58 -0.43
N VAL A 139 -6.59 -5.39 -0.75
CA VAL A 139 -6.19 -5.63 -2.14
C VAL A 139 -6.11 -7.11 -2.52
N ASP A 140 -6.48 -7.41 -3.76
CA ASP A 140 -6.47 -8.75 -4.36
C ASP A 140 -5.30 -8.94 -5.33
N GLN A 141 -4.62 -7.87 -5.69
CA GLN A 141 -3.53 -7.88 -6.67
C GLN A 141 -2.46 -6.88 -6.27
N LEU A 142 -1.21 -7.20 -6.60
CA LEU A 142 -0.06 -6.34 -6.35
C LEU A 142 0.66 -5.97 -7.64
N PHE A 143 1.13 -4.73 -7.72
CA PHE A 143 2.14 -4.31 -8.67
C PHE A 143 3.49 -4.22 -7.97
N VAL A 144 4.41 -5.09 -8.33
CA VAL A 144 5.73 -5.20 -7.72
C VAL A 144 6.74 -4.51 -8.62
N PHE A 145 7.42 -3.52 -8.09
CA PHE A 145 8.49 -2.80 -8.78
C PHE A 145 9.82 -3.51 -8.51
N GLU A 146 10.34 -4.23 -9.52
CA GLU A 146 11.58 -5.02 -9.41
C GLU A 146 12.85 -4.17 -9.70
N GLY A 147 12.71 -2.88 -9.97
CA GLY A 147 13.78 -1.99 -10.43
C GLY A 147 13.88 -1.96 -11.96
N ASP A 148 14.78 -1.10 -12.49
CA ASP A 148 15.04 -0.94 -13.93
C ASP A 148 13.78 -0.75 -14.79
N GLY A 149 12.75 -0.10 -14.26
CA GLY A 149 11.47 0.10 -14.94
C GLY A 149 10.60 -1.15 -15.10
N LYS A 150 10.97 -2.27 -14.50
CA LYS A 150 10.20 -3.52 -14.56
C LYS A 150 9.13 -3.54 -13.49
N VAL A 151 7.88 -3.70 -13.93
CA VAL A 151 6.72 -3.87 -13.05
C VAL A 151 6.11 -5.23 -13.30
N LYS A 152 5.89 -6.00 -12.24
CA LYS A 152 5.32 -7.34 -12.29
C LYS A 152 3.99 -7.36 -11.55
N GLY A 153 2.96 -7.90 -12.19
CA GLY A 153 1.69 -8.19 -11.54
C GLY A 153 1.77 -9.49 -10.73
N PHE A 154 1.20 -9.49 -9.54
CA PHE A 154 0.98 -10.68 -8.74
C PHE A 154 -0.50 -10.73 -8.33
N ILE A 155 -1.17 -11.86 -8.60
CA ILE A 155 -2.56 -12.09 -8.19
C ILE A 155 -2.52 -12.68 -6.79
N GLY A 156 -3.02 -11.95 -5.82
CA GLY A 156 -3.01 -12.28 -4.41
C GLY A 156 -2.70 -11.06 -3.56
N ASN A 157 -2.84 -11.20 -2.24
CA ASN A 157 -2.52 -10.18 -1.26
C ASN A 157 -1.02 -10.18 -0.90
N TYR A 158 -0.62 -9.31 0.03
CA TYR A 158 0.78 -9.16 0.41
C TYR A 158 1.36 -10.42 1.09
N SER A 159 0.62 -11.07 1.98
CA SER A 159 1.06 -12.28 2.67
C SER A 159 1.31 -13.42 1.68
N GLN A 160 0.43 -13.62 0.71
CA GLN A 160 0.61 -14.62 -0.34
C GLN A 160 1.83 -14.35 -1.22
N TYR A 161 2.09 -13.08 -1.53
CA TYR A 161 3.29 -12.68 -2.26
C TYR A 161 4.57 -12.94 -1.45
N HIS A 162 4.55 -12.66 -0.16
CA HIS A 162 5.67 -12.92 0.74
C HIS A 162 6.00 -14.42 0.80
N ASP A 163 5.00 -15.28 0.96
CA ASP A 163 5.16 -16.73 0.97
C ASP A 163 5.75 -17.23 -0.36
N TYR A 164 5.23 -16.73 -1.48
CA TYR A 164 5.79 -17.02 -2.81
C TYR A 164 7.28 -16.66 -2.91
N LEU A 165 7.67 -15.49 -2.40
CA LEU A 165 9.09 -15.08 -2.41
C LEU A 165 9.96 -15.97 -1.52
N GLU A 166 9.46 -16.39 -0.36
CA GLU A 166 10.18 -17.31 0.52
C GLU A 166 10.42 -18.67 -0.14
N GLU A 167 9.39 -19.24 -0.77
CA GLU A 167 9.52 -20.51 -1.48
C GLU A 167 10.53 -20.40 -2.62
N LYS A 168 10.43 -19.38 -3.45
CA LYS A 168 11.37 -19.13 -4.55
C LYS A 168 12.82 -18.96 -4.07
N ASN A 169 13.01 -18.28 -2.95
CA ASN A 169 14.33 -18.13 -2.34
C ASN A 169 14.87 -19.44 -1.78
N LYS A 170 14.01 -20.31 -1.24
CA LYS A 170 14.41 -21.65 -0.77
C LYS A 170 14.82 -22.55 -1.93
N GLU A 171 14.06 -22.51 -3.04
CA GLU A 171 14.41 -23.25 -4.27
C GLU A 171 15.76 -22.79 -4.84
N MET A 172 15.94 -21.48 -5.01
CA MET A 172 17.19 -20.92 -5.51
C MET A 172 18.41 -21.31 -4.66
N LYS A 173 18.25 -21.30 -3.33
CA LYS A 173 19.31 -21.75 -2.41
C LYS A 173 19.62 -23.25 -2.54
N ARG A 174 18.61 -24.08 -2.80
CA ARG A 174 18.78 -25.52 -3.04
C ARG A 174 19.53 -25.76 -4.36
N ASP A 175 19.16 -25.06 -5.43
CA ASP A 175 19.81 -25.17 -6.74
C ASP A 175 21.27 -24.75 -6.68
N ILE A 176 21.56 -23.62 -6.00
CA ILE A 176 22.95 -23.17 -5.79
C ILE A 176 23.76 -24.17 -4.97
N ALA A 177 23.15 -24.79 -3.96
CA ALA A 177 23.81 -25.80 -3.13
C ALA A 177 24.09 -27.08 -3.94
N ALA A 178 23.13 -27.53 -4.77
CA ALA A 178 23.29 -28.69 -5.67
C ALA A 178 24.41 -28.45 -6.68
N GLN A 179 24.42 -27.30 -7.37
CA GLN A 179 25.48 -26.93 -8.31
C GLN A 179 26.87 -26.88 -7.67
N LYS A 180 26.96 -26.33 -6.44
CA LYS A 180 28.23 -26.32 -5.69
C LYS A 180 28.72 -27.72 -5.33
N GLN A 181 27.78 -28.63 -5.08
CA GLN A 181 28.12 -30.01 -4.74
C GLN A 181 28.58 -30.80 -5.98
N GLU A 182 27.96 -30.58 -7.14
CA GLU A 182 28.39 -31.15 -8.44
C GLU A 182 29.79 -30.65 -8.81
N VAL A 183 30.05 -29.34 -8.78
CA VAL A 183 31.39 -28.76 -9.05
C VAL A 183 32.45 -29.28 -8.08
N ARG A 184 32.08 -29.59 -6.82
CA ARG A 184 33.00 -30.17 -5.85
C ARG A 184 33.31 -31.63 -6.12
N ASN A 185 32.35 -32.38 -6.65
CA ASN A 185 32.53 -33.79 -7.05
C ASN A 185 33.28 -33.96 -8.36
N GLU A 186 33.18 -32.98 -9.26
CA GLU A 186 33.88 -32.98 -10.55
C GLU A 186 35.36 -32.52 -10.46
N ARG A 187 35.81 -31.96 -9.33
CA ARG A 187 37.24 -31.66 -9.17
C ARG A 187 38.01 -32.97 -9.06
N PRO A 188 38.87 -33.31 -10.04
CA PRO A 188 39.64 -34.53 -10.01
C PRO A 188 40.54 -34.52 -8.76
N THR A 189 40.60 -35.66 -8.11
CA THR A 189 41.41 -35.95 -6.89
C THR A 189 42.92 -35.96 -7.16
N SER A 190 43.40 -35.19 -8.14
CA SER A 190 44.81 -35.05 -8.49
C SER A 190 45.34 -33.75 -7.89
N GLU A 191 45.69 -33.80 -6.64
CA GLU A 191 46.75 -33.09 -5.93
C GLU A 191 46.56 -33.18 -4.41
N ARG A 192 46.39 -34.40 -3.90
CA ARG A 192 46.85 -34.69 -2.54
C ARG A 192 48.38 -34.68 -2.60
N LYS A 193 49.00 -33.52 -2.51
CA LYS A 193 50.40 -33.42 -2.08
C LYS A 193 50.46 -34.08 -0.71
N GLU A 194 51.10 -35.26 -0.66
CA GLU A 194 51.47 -35.92 0.61
C GLU A 194 52.21 -34.89 1.44
N LYS A 195 51.54 -34.41 2.47
CA LYS A 195 52.23 -33.70 3.55
C LYS A 195 53.12 -34.72 4.22
N ARG A 196 54.43 -34.70 3.86
CA ARG A 196 55.46 -35.46 4.57
C ARG A 196 55.26 -35.20 6.07
N SER A 197 55.21 -36.31 6.82
CA SER A 197 55.04 -36.30 8.29
C SER A 197 56.20 -35.51 8.87
N TYR A 198 55.92 -34.67 9.88
CA TYR A 198 56.92 -33.90 10.64
C TYR A 198 58.06 -34.76 11.23
N LYS A 199 57.92 -36.08 11.25
CA LYS A 199 58.94 -37.05 11.68
C LYS A 199 60.00 -37.29 10.59
N GLU A 200 59.70 -37.19 9.32
CA GLU A 200 60.67 -37.42 8.20
C GLU A 200 61.58 -36.23 7.92
N GLN A 201 61.17 -35.03 8.39
CA GLN A 201 62.03 -33.81 8.27
C GLN A 201 63.15 -33.73 9.33
N LYS A 202 63.11 -34.55 10.40
CA LYS A 202 64.12 -34.52 11.47
C LYS A 202 65.27 -35.51 11.29
N GLU A 203 65.23 -36.36 10.28
CA GLU A 203 66.32 -37.34 9.99
C GLU A 203 67.34 -36.85 8.95
N TYR A 204 67.23 -35.61 8.47
CA TYR A 204 68.13 -35.01 7.47
C TYR A 204 68.78 -33.68 7.93
N GLU A 205 68.96 -33.46 9.23
CA GLU A 205 69.88 -32.43 9.78
C GLU A 205 71.02 -33.08 10.57
#